data_e71bdf0f66f3c09dba128ac25ee167b5
#
_entry.id   e71bdf0f66f3c09dba128ac25ee167b5
#
_cell.length_a   1.000
_cell.length_b   1.000
_cell.length_c   1.000
_cell.angle_alpha   90.00
_cell.angle_beta   90.00
_cell.angle_gamma   90.00
#
_symmetry.space_group_name_H-M   'P 1'
#
loop_
_entity.id
_entity.type
_entity.pdbx_description
1 polymer ?
#
loop_
_entity_poly.entity_id
_entity_poly.type
_entity_poly.pdbx_seq_one_letter_code
_entity_poly.pdbx_strand_id
1 'polypeptide(L)'
;MPTLPFSKWSPGGNTTLLFPSNGLAPALQCRLARQALTESCLGGEQAGFVNIEARSLRMAGGEFCINASRAVGALLACADDCRQQTDDMSRPHENCVLSVESAHSPLPDAPDGPALRRSYEISVSGWQSPVRLRVRGYAPYWRVEAILQLPDITIQREAEGIHLVRLPGISHLLLDRHIHSQPEDCFAAAALLRERYDLKQEAAVGVIWWRTLQGQMDMLPLVHVRDTRSDFLESACGSGALALALSRAQTAGAKSFSIMQPSGSPLDVRLFSEGGVSMAGVDGPVSLVAKGQVWLPDMTD
;
A
#
# COMPACT_ATOMS: atom_id res chain seq x y z
N MET A 1 3.98 -10.06 -29.92
CA MET A 1 4.20 -10.46 -28.53
C MET A 1 3.04 -9.93 -27.70
N PRO A 2 2.44 -10.72 -26.81
CA PRO A 2 1.35 -10.23 -25.99
C PRO A 2 1.84 -9.11 -25.06
N THR A 3 1.01 -8.11 -24.87
CA THR A 3 1.27 -7.00 -23.95
C THR A 3 0.29 -7.04 -22.81
N LEU A 4 0.70 -6.56 -21.64
CA LEU A 4 -0.14 -6.41 -20.47
C LEU A 4 -0.30 -4.93 -20.15
N PRO A 5 -1.53 -4.40 -20.07
CA PRO A 5 -1.73 -3.03 -19.60
C PRO A 5 -1.35 -2.90 -18.14
N PHE A 6 -0.79 -1.76 -17.77
CA PHE A 6 -0.43 -1.47 -16.38
C PHE A 6 -0.75 -0.03 -16.01
N SER A 7 -0.84 0.20 -14.71
CA SER A 7 -0.76 1.53 -14.10
C SER A 7 0.23 1.51 -12.93
N LYS A 8 1.04 2.56 -12.84
CA LYS A 8 2.04 2.75 -11.79
C LYS A 8 1.58 3.89 -10.87
N TRP A 9 1.53 3.61 -9.58
CA TRP A 9 0.96 4.49 -8.56
C TRP A 9 1.97 4.77 -7.46
N SER A 10 1.81 5.92 -6.79
CA SER A 10 2.60 6.29 -5.62
C SER A 10 1.67 6.58 -4.43
N PRO A 11 1.22 5.55 -3.68
CA PRO A 11 0.47 5.71 -2.44
C PRO A 11 1.41 6.03 -1.26
N GLY A 12 1.51 7.32 -0.90
CA GLY A 12 2.39 7.78 0.18
C GLY A 12 3.88 7.72 -0.14
N GLY A 13 4.25 7.65 -1.43
CA GLY A 13 5.63 7.51 -1.89
C GLY A 13 6.03 6.07 -2.27
N ASN A 14 5.29 5.05 -1.78
CA ASN A 14 5.51 3.66 -2.21
C ASN A 14 5.19 3.49 -3.70
N THR A 15 5.95 2.66 -4.40
CA THR A 15 5.74 2.41 -5.83
C THR A 15 4.96 1.12 -6.05
N THR A 16 3.69 1.26 -6.44
CA THR A 16 2.75 0.15 -6.68
C THR A 16 2.42 0.00 -8.16
N LEU A 17 2.60 -1.19 -8.71
CA LEU A 17 2.14 -1.57 -10.04
C LEU A 17 0.78 -2.27 -9.95
N LEU A 18 -0.20 -1.82 -10.74
CA LEU A 18 -1.50 -2.47 -10.84
C LEU A 18 -1.71 -2.97 -12.27
N PHE A 19 -2.09 -4.24 -12.39
CA PHE A 19 -2.41 -4.94 -13.62
C PHE A 19 -3.87 -5.41 -13.59
N PRO A 20 -4.57 -5.52 -14.71
CA PRO A 20 -5.86 -6.21 -14.76
C PRO A 20 -5.65 -7.71 -14.49
N SER A 21 -6.53 -8.30 -13.70
CA SER A 21 -6.44 -9.72 -13.33
C SER A 21 -6.72 -10.67 -14.51
N ASN A 22 -7.65 -10.29 -15.39
CA ASN A 22 -8.01 -10.97 -16.66
C ASN A 22 -8.06 -12.51 -16.59
N GLY A 23 -8.42 -13.09 -15.43
CA GLY A 23 -8.44 -14.53 -15.24
C GLY A 23 -7.05 -15.20 -15.14
N LEU A 24 -5.97 -14.44 -15.03
CA LEU A 24 -4.61 -14.97 -14.89
C LEU A 24 -4.48 -15.83 -13.63
N ALA A 25 -3.90 -17.03 -13.78
CA ALA A 25 -3.63 -17.91 -12.65
C ALA A 25 -2.66 -17.28 -11.65
N PRO A 26 -2.78 -17.53 -10.34
CA PRO A 26 -1.92 -16.93 -9.32
C PRO A 26 -0.42 -17.14 -9.54
N ALA A 27 -0.02 -18.32 -10.01
CA ALA A 27 1.39 -18.62 -10.32
C ALA A 27 1.93 -17.72 -11.45
N LEU A 28 1.11 -17.48 -12.49
CA LEU A 28 1.48 -16.58 -13.58
C LEU A 28 1.54 -15.12 -13.09
N GLN A 29 0.56 -14.68 -12.29
CA GLN A 29 0.58 -13.36 -11.67
C GLN A 29 1.89 -13.12 -10.90
N CYS A 30 2.34 -14.09 -10.10
CA CYS A 30 3.58 -14.02 -9.36
C CYS A 30 4.83 -13.91 -10.27
N ARG A 31 4.88 -14.69 -11.37
CA ARG A 31 5.98 -14.61 -12.35
C ARG A 31 6.03 -13.25 -13.04
N LEU A 32 4.88 -12.78 -13.53
CA LEU A 32 4.77 -11.48 -14.21
C LEU A 32 5.17 -10.33 -13.28
N ALA A 33 4.74 -10.38 -12.02
CA ALA A 33 5.09 -9.39 -11.03
C ALA A 33 6.60 -9.33 -10.79
N ARG A 34 7.28 -10.47 -10.63
CA ARG A 34 8.74 -10.52 -10.45
C ARG A 34 9.49 -9.82 -11.60
N GLN A 35 9.06 -10.04 -12.83
CA GLN A 35 9.67 -9.39 -13.99
C GLN A 35 9.38 -7.89 -14.02
N ALA A 36 8.12 -7.51 -13.82
CA ALA A 36 7.70 -6.12 -13.87
C ALA A 36 8.34 -5.25 -12.77
N LEU A 37 8.58 -5.82 -11.58
CA LEU A 37 9.17 -5.11 -10.45
C LEU A 37 10.68 -4.83 -10.61
N THR A 38 11.37 -5.48 -11.56
CA THR A 38 12.79 -5.21 -11.81
C THR A 38 13.01 -3.77 -12.30
N GLU A 39 14.12 -3.14 -11.90
CA GLU A 39 14.48 -1.79 -12.36
C GLU A 39 14.62 -1.70 -13.88
N SER A 40 15.08 -2.78 -14.52
CA SER A 40 15.22 -2.86 -15.98
C SER A 40 13.90 -2.95 -16.74
N CYS A 41 12.77 -3.15 -16.03
CA CYS A 41 11.42 -3.20 -16.62
C CYS A 41 10.61 -1.97 -16.21
N LEU A 42 9.69 -2.10 -15.26
CA LEU A 42 8.86 -0.97 -14.79
C LEU A 42 9.39 -0.39 -13.47
N GLY A 43 10.10 -1.18 -12.70
CA GLY A 43 10.55 -0.85 -11.36
C GLY A 43 9.37 -0.60 -10.41
N GLY A 44 9.45 -1.14 -9.21
CA GLY A 44 8.40 -0.94 -8.22
C GLY A 44 8.68 -1.74 -6.96
N GLU A 45 8.00 -1.38 -5.88
CA GLU A 45 8.15 -2.05 -4.58
C GLU A 45 7.15 -3.21 -4.45
N GLN A 46 6.00 -3.12 -5.15
CA GLN A 46 4.94 -4.14 -5.08
C GLN A 46 4.08 -4.16 -6.34
N ALA A 47 3.40 -5.30 -6.57
CA ALA A 47 2.51 -5.48 -7.70
C ALA A 47 1.21 -6.18 -7.28
N GLY A 48 0.09 -5.70 -7.81
CA GLY A 48 -1.24 -6.27 -7.60
C GLY A 48 -2.01 -6.44 -8.89
N PHE A 49 -2.96 -7.36 -8.88
CA PHE A 49 -3.86 -7.70 -9.97
C PHE A 49 -5.29 -7.32 -9.58
N VAL A 50 -5.91 -6.45 -10.37
CA VAL A 50 -7.19 -5.83 -10.08
C VAL A 50 -8.27 -6.35 -11.02
N ASN A 51 -9.41 -6.72 -10.47
CA ASN A 51 -10.65 -6.85 -11.20
C ASN A 51 -11.55 -5.67 -10.82
N ILE A 52 -11.73 -4.72 -11.76
CA ILE A 52 -12.50 -3.49 -11.50
C ILE A 52 -13.99 -3.82 -11.33
N GLU A 53 -14.54 -4.75 -12.10
CA GLU A 53 -15.95 -5.14 -12.05
C GLU A 53 -16.29 -5.86 -10.74
N ALA A 54 -15.46 -6.83 -10.35
CA ALA A 54 -15.61 -7.56 -9.10
C ALA A 54 -15.11 -6.76 -7.88
N ARG A 55 -14.52 -5.57 -8.10
CA ARG A 55 -13.92 -4.74 -7.05
C ARG A 55 -12.97 -5.54 -6.17
N SER A 56 -12.04 -6.24 -6.77
CA SER A 56 -11.10 -7.09 -6.06
C SER A 56 -9.65 -6.78 -6.42
N LEU A 57 -8.78 -6.90 -5.41
CA LEU A 57 -7.34 -6.77 -5.52
C LEU A 57 -6.68 -8.05 -4.99
N ARG A 58 -5.83 -8.67 -5.81
CA ARG A 58 -4.95 -9.73 -5.38
C ARG A 58 -3.50 -9.26 -5.50
N MET A 59 -2.79 -9.21 -4.41
CA MET A 59 -1.34 -8.99 -4.45
C MET A 59 -0.63 -10.20 -5.05
N ALA A 60 0.51 -9.98 -5.70
CA ALA A 60 1.24 -11.02 -6.43
C ALA A 60 1.62 -12.23 -5.55
N GLY A 61 1.99 -12.01 -4.31
CA GLY A 61 2.28 -13.06 -3.32
C GLY A 61 1.06 -13.47 -2.49
N GLY A 62 -0.11 -12.88 -2.71
CA GLY A 62 -1.32 -13.15 -1.94
C GLY A 62 -1.37 -12.45 -0.58
N GLU A 63 -0.38 -11.64 -0.26
CA GLU A 63 -0.28 -10.85 0.96
C GLU A 63 -1.36 -9.76 1.03
N PHE A 64 -1.51 -9.17 2.21
CA PHE A 64 -2.35 -7.99 2.42
C PHE A 64 -1.53 -6.70 2.23
N CYS A 65 -2.05 -5.76 1.42
CA CYS A 65 -1.39 -4.48 1.19
C CYS A 65 -2.37 -3.30 1.22
N ILE A 66 -2.22 -2.43 2.24
CA ILE A 66 -3.02 -1.22 2.40
C ILE A 66 -2.68 -0.19 1.31
N ASN A 67 -1.41 -0.04 0.93
CA ASN A 67 -0.99 0.92 -0.09
C ASN A 67 -1.60 0.58 -1.46
N ALA A 68 -1.54 -0.69 -1.86
CA ALA A 68 -2.18 -1.14 -3.09
C ALA A 68 -3.71 -0.96 -3.04
N SER A 69 -4.35 -1.22 -1.89
CA SER A 69 -5.78 -0.96 -1.70
C SER A 69 -6.11 0.52 -1.92
N ARG A 70 -5.30 1.43 -1.40
CA ARG A 70 -5.47 2.88 -1.60
C ARG A 70 -5.25 3.28 -3.06
N ALA A 71 -4.27 2.68 -3.75
CA ALA A 71 -4.06 2.89 -5.18
C ALA A 71 -5.26 2.41 -6.02
N VAL A 72 -5.90 1.28 -5.64
CA VAL A 72 -7.14 0.81 -6.28
C VAL A 72 -8.28 1.80 -6.07
N GLY A 73 -8.40 2.43 -4.91
CA GLY A 73 -9.38 3.49 -4.68
C GLY A 73 -9.25 4.65 -5.67
N ALA A 74 -8.01 5.12 -5.89
CA ALA A 74 -7.73 6.16 -6.88
C ALA A 74 -7.97 5.67 -8.33
N LEU A 75 -7.63 4.41 -8.63
CA LEU A 75 -7.91 3.79 -9.93
C LEU A 75 -9.42 3.72 -10.22
N LEU A 76 -10.24 3.34 -9.25
CA LEU A 76 -11.70 3.30 -9.39
C LEU A 76 -12.27 4.70 -9.61
N ALA A 77 -11.78 5.70 -8.87
CA ALA A 77 -12.18 7.09 -9.06
C ALA A 77 -11.84 7.60 -10.47
N CYS A 78 -10.64 7.28 -10.96
CA CYS A 78 -10.23 7.59 -12.33
C CYS A 78 -11.12 6.92 -13.38
N ALA A 79 -11.52 5.66 -13.17
CA ALA A 79 -12.41 4.93 -14.08
C ALA A 79 -13.81 5.55 -14.11
N ASP A 80 -14.34 6.00 -12.97
CA ASP A 80 -15.64 6.67 -12.91
C ASP A 80 -15.61 8.03 -13.63
N ASP A 81 -14.52 8.80 -13.49
CA ASP A 81 -14.35 10.08 -14.21
C ASP A 81 -14.36 9.85 -15.74
N CYS A 82 -13.68 8.81 -16.23
CA CYS A 82 -13.69 8.47 -17.66
C CYS A 82 -15.09 8.08 -18.16
N ARG A 83 -15.87 7.33 -17.37
CA ARG A 83 -17.26 6.96 -17.74
C ARG A 83 -18.18 8.18 -17.83
N GLN A 84 -18.11 9.08 -16.85
CA GLN A 84 -18.93 10.30 -16.87
C GLN A 84 -18.61 11.20 -18.09
N GLN A 85 -17.36 11.22 -18.54
CA GLN A 85 -16.96 11.98 -19.74
C GLN A 85 -17.46 11.34 -21.04
N THR A 86 -17.61 10.01 -21.08
CA THR A 86 -18.17 9.31 -22.27
C THR A 86 -19.69 9.44 -22.40
N ASP A 87 -20.39 9.58 -21.28
CA ASP A 87 -21.85 9.78 -21.26
C ASP A 87 -22.25 11.23 -21.63
N ASP A 88 -21.35 12.20 -21.45
CA ASP A 88 -21.53 13.58 -21.90
C ASP A 88 -20.97 13.77 -23.33
N MET A 89 -21.69 13.24 -24.32
CA MET A 89 -21.35 13.29 -25.74
C MET A 89 -21.29 14.71 -26.36
N SER A 90 -21.39 15.78 -25.57
CA SER A 90 -21.34 17.17 -26.05
C SER A 90 -19.92 17.78 -26.07
N ARG A 91 -18.89 17.05 -25.59
CA ARG A 91 -17.50 17.52 -25.64
C ARG A 91 -16.64 16.66 -26.56
N PRO A 92 -15.82 17.25 -27.45
CA PRO A 92 -14.94 16.50 -28.32
C PRO A 92 -13.94 15.68 -27.45
N HIS A 93 -13.73 14.42 -27.84
CA HIS A 93 -12.74 13.53 -27.28
C HIS A 93 -11.33 14.11 -27.45
N GLU A 94 -10.91 15.00 -26.59
CA GLU A 94 -9.50 15.17 -26.36
C GLU A 94 -9.03 14.00 -25.51
N ASN A 95 -8.16 13.18 -26.07
CA ASN A 95 -7.45 12.12 -25.38
C ASN A 95 -7.09 12.61 -23.98
N CYS A 96 -7.34 11.81 -22.94
CA CYS A 96 -6.88 12.06 -21.57
C CYS A 96 -5.33 11.97 -21.53
N VAL A 97 -4.70 12.80 -22.34
CA VAL A 97 -3.27 13.11 -22.34
C VAL A 97 -3.13 14.29 -21.40
N LEU A 98 -2.73 14.00 -20.16
CA LEU A 98 -2.30 15.03 -19.23
C LEU A 98 -1.13 15.81 -19.88
N SER A 99 -1.39 17.03 -20.31
CA SER A 99 -0.32 17.99 -20.62
C SER A 99 0.45 18.26 -19.33
N VAL A 100 1.65 17.72 -19.25
CA VAL A 100 2.55 17.92 -18.12
C VAL A 100 3.21 19.29 -18.31
N GLU A 101 2.59 20.34 -17.75
CA GLU A 101 3.34 21.53 -17.40
C GLU A 101 4.07 21.25 -16.09
N SER A 102 5.36 21.50 -16.11
CA SER A 102 6.38 21.21 -15.10
C SER A 102 5.92 21.45 -13.65
N ALA A 103 5.74 20.39 -12.87
CA ALA A 103 5.44 20.48 -11.46
C ALA A 103 6.67 20.13 -10.62
N HIS A 104 7.50 21.13 -10.33
CA HIS A 104 8.36 21.17 -9.16
C HIS A 104 7.64 22.04 -8.12
N SER A 105 6.65 21.48 -7.43
CA SER A 105 6.05 22.08 -6.24
C SER A 105 5.69 20.96 -5.26
N PRO A 106 5.92 21.14 -3.94
CA PRO A 106 5.39 20.22 -2.95
C PRO A 106 3.87 20.13 -3.17
N LEU A 107 3.30 18.91 -2.96
CA LEU A 107 1.88 18.64 -3.09
C LEU A 107 1.07 19.83 -2.56
N PRO A 108 0.26 20.51 -3.37
CA PRO A 108 -0.59 21.56 -2.84
C PRO A 108 -1.52 20.91 -1.82
N ASP A 109 -1.64 21.53 -0.64
CA ASP A 109 -2.74 21.29 0.25
C ASP A 109 -4.00 21.32 -0.61
N ALA A 110 -4.81 20.24 -0.56
CA ALA A 110 -5.93 20.07 -1.44
C ALA A 110 -6.76 21.38 -1.50
N PRO A 111 -7.02 21.94 -2.69
CA PRO A 111 -7.75 23.19 -2.79
C PRO A 111 -9.08 23.05 -2.04
N ASP A 112 -9.45 24.06 -1.25
CA ASP A 112 -10.70 24.17 -0.45
C ASP A 112 -11.98 24.23 -1.30
N GLY A 113 -12.02 23.54 -2.41
CA GLY A 113 -13.22 23.31 -3.19
C GLY A 113 -13.97 22.06 -2.68
N PRO A 114 -15.26 21.86 -3.04
CA PRO A 114 -15.99 20.64 -2.72
C PRO A 114 -15.35 19.48 -3.44
N ALA A 115 -14.26 18.92 -2.86
CA ALA A 115 -13.55 17.78 -3.40
C ALA A 115 -14.54 16.64 -3.58
N LEU A 116 -14.65 16.13 -4.79
CA LEU A 116 -15.51 15.00 -5.12
C LEU A 116 -15.19 13.85 -4.17
N ARG A 117 -16.12 13.56 -3.25
CA ARG A 117 -15.96 12.49 -2.26
C ARG A 117 -16.59 11.23 -2.81
N ARG A 118 -15.82 10.19 -2.97
CA ARG A 118 -16.26 8.86 -3.44
C ARG A 118 -15.97 7.81 -2.36
N SER A 119 -16.82 6.78 -2.34
CA SER A 119 -16.62 5.64 -1.45
C SER A 119 -16.73 4.36 -2.26
N TYR A 120 -15.77 3.46 -2.06
CA TYR A 120 -15.75 2.14 -2.67
C TYR A 120 -15.56 1.08 -1.60
N GLU A 121 -15.96 -0.14 -1.93
CA GLU A 121 -15.70 -1.31 -1.12
C GLU A 121 -15.03 -2.35 -2.02
N ILE A 122 -13.92 -2.91 -1.57
CA ILE A 122 -13.13 -3.88 -2.33
C ILE A 122 -12.77 -5.08 -1.47
N SER A 123 -12.66 -6.25 -2.10
CA SER A 123 -12.01 -7.42 -1.48
C SER A 123 -10.50 -7.40 -1.79
N VAL A 124 -9.69 -7.75 -0.79
CA VAL A 124 -8.22 -7.73 -0.92
C VAL A 124 -7.64 -9.05 -0.43
N SER A 125 -6.68 -9.60 -1.18
CA SER A 125 -5.96 -10.80 -0.74
C SER A 125 -5.34 -10.61 0.64
N GLY A 126 -5.29 -11.68 1.43
CA GLY A 126 -4.76 -11.62 2.79
C GLY A 126 -5.67 -10.94 3.83
N TRP A 127 -6.80 -10.35 3.44
CA TRP A 127 -7.75 -9.72 4.36
C TRP A 127 -9.16 -10.29 4.17
N GLN A 128 -9.83 -10.66 5.26
CA GLN A 128 -11.12 -11.39 5.18
C GLN A 128 -12.33 -10.49 4.95
N SER A 129 -12.35 -9.32 5.60
CA SER A 129 -13.45 -8.38 5.48
C SER A 129 -13.22 -7.43 4.30
N PRO A 130 -14.27 -6.91 3.65
CA PRO A 130 -14.13 -5.87 2.66
C PRO A 130 -13.40 -4.63 3.21
N VAL A 131 -12.56 -4.03 2.38
CA VAL A 131 -11.87 -2.78 2.67
C VAL A 131 -12.69 -1.64 2.09
N ARG A 132 -13.11 -0.71 2.94
CA ARG A 132 -13.84 0.50 2.55
C ARG A 132 -12.83 1.59 2.21
N LEU A 133 -12.96 2.19 1.03
CA LEU A 133 -12.07 3.24 0.54
C LEU A 133 -12.82 4.55 0.44
N ARG A 134 -12.33 5.60 1.10
CA ARG A 134 -12.80 6.97 0.94
C ARG A 134 -11.81 7.75 0.11
N VAL A 135 -12.24 8.20 -1.06
CA VAL A 135 -11.39 8.87 -2.04
C VAL A 135 -11.78 10.34 -2.15
N ARG A 136 -10.79 11.23 -2.10
CA ARG A 136 -10.94 12.68 -2.28
C ARG A 136 -9.90 13.14 -3.30
N GLY A 137 -10.25 14.09 -4.12
CA GLY A 137 -9.36 14.65 -5.15
C GLY A 137 -9.70 14.18 -6.55
N TYR A 138 -8.79 14.41 -7.48
CA TYR A 138 -8.92 14.16 -8.91
C TYR A 138 -7.57 13.78 -9.52
N ALA A 139 -7.59 13.26 -10.75
CA ALA A 139 -6.37 12.88 -11.46
C ALA A 139 -5.42 14.08 -11.64
N PRO A 140 -4.12 13.91 -11.46
CA PRO A 140 -3.45 12.67 -11.08
C PRO A 140 -3.23 12.51 -9.56
N TYR A 141 -3.88 13.34 -8.69
CA TYR A 141 -3.64 13.41 -7.26
C TYR A 141 -4.91 13.15 -6.46
N TRP A 142 -4.82 12.21 -5.53
CA TRP A 142 -5.89 11.87 -4.60
C TRP A 142 -5.37 11.79 -3.18
N ARG A 143 -6.29 11.87 -2.24
CA ARG A 143 -6.09 11.42 -0.87
C ARG A 143 -7.07 10.28 -0.61
N VAL A 144 -6.56 9.13 -0.16
CA VAL A 144 -7.35 7.92 0.01
C VAL A 144 -7.17 7.35 1.41
N GLU A 145 -8.30 7.20 2.12
CA GLU A 145 -8.39 6.49 3.39
C GLU A 145 -8.86 5.06 3.12
N ALA A 146 -8.06 4.07 3.51
CA ALA A 146 -8.48 2.66 3.59
C ALA A 146 -9.00 2.38 5.00
N ILE A 147 -10.28 1.98 5.11
CA ILE A 147 -10.96 1.68 6.36
C ILE A 147 -11.13 0.18 6.46
N LEU A 148 -10.60 -0.37 7.55
CA LEU A 148 -10.47 -1.80 7.81
C LEU A 148 -11.29 -2.16 9.04
N GLN A 149 -12.07 -3.23 8.94
CA GLN A 149 -12.57 -3.92 10.13
C GLN A 149 -11.42 -4.74 10.72
N LEU A 150 -11.04 -4.45 11.95
CA LEU A 150 -9.96 -5.16 12.62
C LEU A 150 -10.49 -6.49 13.17
N PRO A 151 -9.89 -7.63 12.81
CA PRO A 151 -10.10 -8.89 13.51
C PRO A 151 -9.41 -8.84 14.88
N ASP A 152 -9.46 -9.93 15.62
CA ASP A 152 -8.64 -10.11 16.81
C ASP A 152 -7.17 -10.13 16.39
N ILE A 153 -6.45 -9.03 16.68
CA ILE A 153 -5.05 -8.86 16.33
C ILE A 153 -4.18 -9.20 17.53
N THR A 154 -3.25 -10.12 17.32
CA THR A 154 -2.26 -10.48 18.33
C THR A 154 -1.10 -9.49 18.27
N ILE A 155 -0.83 -8.85 19.42
CA ILE A 155 0.35 -8.03 19.64
C ILE A 155 1.14 -8.67 20.76
N GLN A 156 2.33 -9.18 20.44
CA GLN A 156 3.18 -9.93 21.33
C GLN A 156 4.47 -9.16 21.58
N ARG A 157 4.83 -8.99 22.85
CA ARG A 157 6.15 -8.45 23.23
C ARG A 157 7.15 -9.59 23.18
N GLU A 158 8.08 -9.55 22.25
CA GLU A 158 9.11 -10.58 22.05
C GLU A 158 10.35 -10.33 22.91
N ALA A 159 10.71 -9.05 23.08
CA ALA A 159 11.81 -8.60 23.90
C ALA A 159 11.61 -7.13 24.31
N GLU A 160 12.54 -6.55 25.05
CA GLU A 160 12.54 -5.11 25.30
C GLU A 160 12.68 -4.34 23.98
N GLY A 161 11.74 -3.43 23.72
CA GLY A 161 11.68 -2.64 22.47
C GLY A 161 11.34 -3.44 21.21
N ILE A 162 10.95 -4.73 21.33
CA ILE A 162 10.55 -5.55 20.18
C ILE A 162 9.13 -6.07 20.36
N HIS A 163 8.27 -5.74 19.41
CA HIS A 163 6.89 -6.24 19.36
C HIS A 163 6.62 -6.93 18.03
N LEU A 164 5.93 -8.06 18.08
CA LEU A 164 5.41 -8.76 16.89
C LEU A 164 3.91 -8.50 16.81
N VAL A 165 3.48 -7.92 15.69
CA VAL A 165 2.07 -7.66 15.36
C VAL A 165 1.68 -8.54 14.20
N ARG A 166 0.74 -9.45 14.42
CA ARG A 166 0.23 -10.35 13.38
C ARG A 166 -1.07 -9.80 12.81
N LEU A 167 -0.99 -9.25 11.59
CA LEU A 167 -2.15 -8.90 10.79
C LEU A 167 -2.47 -10.06 9.83
N PRO A 168 -3.73 -10.23 9.39
CA PRO A 168 -4.04 -11.16 8.32
C PRO A 168 -3.17 -10.89 7.09
N GLY A 169 -2.51 -11.91 6.56
CA GLY A 169 -1.68 -11.85 5.36
C GLY A 169 -0.31 -11.19 5.49
N ILE A 170 0.01 -10.55 6.62
CA ILE A 170 1.35 -9.97 6.87
C ILE A 170 1.62 -9.82 8.36
N SER A 171 2.81 -10.23 8.81
CA SER A 171 3.28 -10.01 10.18
C SER A 171 4.33 -8.90 10.23
N HIS A 172 4.31 -8.08 11.28
CA HIS A 172 5.27 -6.98 11.46
C HIS A 172 6.04 -7.12 12.76
N LEU A 173 7.37 -7.15 12.66
CA LEU A 173 8.30 -7.07 13.79
C LEU A 173 8.72 -5.61 13.94
N LEU A 174 8.32 -4.98 15.05
CA LEU A 174 8.55 -3.58 15.36
C LEU A 174 9.73 -3.44 16.32
N LEU A 175 10.77 -2.72 15.94
CA LEU A 175 11.97 -2.48 16.72
C LEU A 175 12.08 -0.99 17.09
N ASP A 176 12.10 -0.69 18.39
CA ASP A 176 12.31 0.68 18.87
C ASP A 176 13.79 1.07 18.66
N ARG A 177 14.04 2.10 17.85
CA ARG A 177 15.40 2.57 17.52
C ARG A 177 16.12 3.22 18.69
N HIS A 178 15.44 3.54 19.78
CA HIS A 178 16.09 3.99 21.02
C HIS A 178 16.79 2.83 21.75
N ILE A 179 16.38 1.58 21.49
CA ILE A 179 16.92 0.36 22.10
C ILE A 179 17.69 -0.47 21.06
N HIS A 180 17.15 -0.58 19.87
CA HIS A 180 17.70 -1.36 18.74
C HIS A 180 18.07 -0.42 17.59
N SER A 181 19.32 0.05 17.56
CA SER A 181 19.79 0.94 16.49
C SER A 181 19.53 0.33 15.11
N GLN A 182 19.23 1.20 14.16
CA GLN A 182 19.12 0.78 12.75
C GLN A 182 20.46 0.23 12.29
N PRO A 183 20.50 -1.01 11.73
CA PRO A 183 21.74 -1.60 11.20
C PRO A 183 22.19 -0.93 9.91
N GLU A 184 23.49 -1.02 9.58
CA GLU A 184 24.02 -0.58 8.29
C GLU A 184 23.44 -1.43 7.14
N ASP A 185 23.44 -2.76 7.31
CA ASP A 185 22.77 -3.69 6.39
C ASP A 185 21.41 -4.12 6.95
N CYS A 186 20.36 -3.36 6.57
CA CYS A 186 19.00 -3.66 6.95
C CYS A 186 18.49 -4.99 6.38
N PHE A 187 18.96 -5.40 5.19
CA PHE A 187 18.51 -6.64 4.54
C PHE A 187 19.02 -7.87 5.28
N ALA A 188 20.32 -7.92 5.57
CA ALA A 188 20.92 -8.99 6.34
C ALA A 188 20.31 -9.07 7.75
N ALA A 189 20.15 -7.93 8.42
CA ALA A 189 19.55 -7.88 9.76
C ALA A 189 18.09 -8.36 9.76
N ALA A 190 17.28 -7.95 8.78
CA ALA A 190 15.90 -8.41 8.66
C ALA A 190 15.82 -9.92 8.39
N ALA A 191 16.71 -10.47 7.58
CA ALA A 191 16.77 -11.91 7.34
C ALA A 191 17.04 -12.71 8.62
N LEU A 192 18.02 -12.27 9.42
CA LEU A 192 18.35 -12.87 10.72
C LEU A 192 17.19 -12.75 11.72
N LEU A 193 16.50 -11.59 11.75
CA LEU A 193 15.34 -11.39 12.62
C LEU A 193 14.18 -12.29 12.23
N ARG A 194 13.87 -12.45 10.93
CA ARG A 194 12.85 -13.39 10.45
C ARG A 194 13.16 -14.83 10.86
N GLU A 195 14.44 -15.21 10.84
CA GLU A 195 14.86 -16.54 11.32
C GLU A 195 14.71 -16.67 12.83
N ARG A 196 15.22 -15.69 13.60
CA ARG A 196 15.20 -15.69 15.06
C ARG A 196 13.80 -15.79 15.66
N TYR A 197 12.81 -15.15 15.02
CA TYR A 197 11.43 -15.12 15.49
C TYR A 197 10.50 -16.09 14.74
N ASP A 198 11.06 -17.07 14.02
CA ASP A 198 10.34 -18.13 13.29
C ASP A 198 9.26 -17.60 12.31
N LEU A 199 9.62 -16.55 11.55
CA LEU A 199 8.71 -15.86 10.62
C LEU A 199 8.92 -16.29 9.15
N LYS A 200 9.78 -17.28 8.87
CA LYS A 200 10.14 -17.71 7.50
C LYS A 200 8.95 -18.27 6.71
N GLN A 201 7.96 -18.82 7.40
CA GLN A 201 6.78 -19.44 6.77
C GLN A 201 5.62 -18.46 6.55
N GLU A 202 5.72 -17.26 7.10
CA GLU A 202 4.71 -16.21 6.87
C GLU A 202 4.67 -15.81 5.39
N ALA A 203 3.49 -15.46 4.87
CA ALA A 203 3.31 -15.01 3.49
C ALA A 203 4.08 -13.72 3.20
N ALA A 204 4.03 -12.80 4.16
CA ALA A 204 4.82 -11.58 4.14
C ALA A 204 5.24 -11.18 5.57
N VAL A 205 6.42 -10.57 5.68
CA VAL A 205 6.97 -10.08 6.96
C VAL A 205 7.57 -8.69 6.78
N GLY A 206 7.08 -7.73 7.55
CA GLY A 206 7.73 -6.43 7.70
C GLY A 206 8.63 -6.39 8.93
N VAL A 207 9.88 -5.99 8.77
CA VAL A 207 10.77 -5.61 9.86
C VAL A 207 10.87 -4.10 9.89
N ILE A 208 10.43 -3.49 10.98
CA ILE A 208 10.24 -2.04 11.06
C ILE A 208 11.08 -1.47 12.20
N TRP A 209 12.07 -0.67 11.86
CA TRP A 209 12.80 0.17 12.80
C TRP A 209 12.06 1.50 12.93
N TRP A 210 11.54 1.80 14.13
CA TRP A 210 10.75 3.01 14.38
C TRP A 210 11.30 3.80 15.56
N ARG A 211 10.99 5.09 15.63
CA ARG A 211 11.27 5.95 16.78
C ARG A 211 10.27 7.10 16.88
N THR A 212 10.27 7.75 18.03
CA THR A 212 9.63 9.07 18.20
C THR A 212 10.71 10.09 18.51
N LEU A 213 10.81 11.14 17.70
CA LEU A 213 11.74 12.24 17.90
C LEU A 213 10.98 13.56 17.88
N GLN A 214 11.08 14.37 18.93
CA GLN A 214 10.38 15.65 19.07
C GLN A 214 8.86 15.56 18.82
N GLY A 215 8.23 14.48 19.27
CA GLY A 215 6.79 14.22 19.07
C GLY A 215 6.41 13.67 17.69
N GLN A 216 7.32 13.66 16.73
CA GLN A 216 7.13 13.04 15.42
C GLN A 216 7.54 11.58 15.44
N MET A 217 6.65 10.70 15.02
CA MET A 217 6.93 9.28 14.85
C MET A 217 7.42 9.04 13.42
N ASP A 218 8.55 8.34 13.27
CA ASP A 218 9.08 7.89 11.99
C ASP A 218 9.33 6.38 11.99
N MET A 219 9.33 5.76 10.81
CA MET A 219 9.58 4.34 10.64
C MET A 219 10.39 4.04 9.37
N LEU A 220 11.14 2.95 9.41
CA LEU A 220 11.89 2.39 8.27
C LEU A 220 11.43 0.95 8.07
N PRO A 221 10.55 0.67 7.09
CA PRO A 221 9.98 -0.63 6.87
C PRO A 221 10.76 -1.41 5.80
N LEU A 222 11.25 -2.60 6.15
CA LEU A 222 11.74 -3.59 5.20
C LEU A 222 10.74 -4.74 5.13
N VAL A 223 10.17 -4.97 3.96
CA VAL A 223 9.13 -5.99 3.74
C VAL A 223 9.66 -7.12 2.86
N HIS A 224 9.53 -8.33 3.37
CA HIS A 224 9.76 -9.57 2.65
C HIS A 224 8.45 -10.19 2.21
N VAL A 225 8.34 -10.58 0.94
CA VAL A 225 7.21 -11.36 0.41
C VAL A 225 7.73 -12.71 -0.08
N ARG A 226 7.32 -13.79 0.60
CA ARG A 226 7.85 -15.14 0.39
C ARG A 226 7.66 -15.65 -1.04
N ASP A 227 6.46 -15.57 -1.58
CA ASP A 227 6.12 -16.18 -2.87
C ASP A 227 6.76 -15.44 -4.05
N THR A 228 6.94 -14.12 -3.95
CA THR A 228 7.71 -13.33 -4.92
C THR A 228 9.22 -13.39 -4.67
N ARG A 229 9.66 -13.89 -3.51
CA ARG A 229 11.07 -13.89 -3.06
C ARG A 229 11.70 -12.51 -3.15
N SER A 230 10.92 -11.50 -2.75
CA SER A 230 11.35 -10.09 -2.81
C SER A 230 11.55 -9.54 -1.41
N ASP A 231 12.58 -8.71 -1.28
CA ASP A 231 12.84 -7.88 -0.10
C ASP A 231 12.88 -6.42 -0.56
N PHE A 232 12.03 -5.56 0.02
CA PHE A 232 11.99 -4.14 -0.30
C PHE A 232 12.11 -3.29 0.96
N LEU A 233 13.05 -2.35 0.93
CA LEU A 233 13.03 -1.23 1.85
C LEU A 233 11.99 -0.25 1.31
N GLU A 234 10.77 -0.32 1.86
CA GLU A 234 9.64 0.42 1.31
C GLU A 234 9.74 1.93 1.59
N SER A 235 9.41 2.72 0.59
CA SER A 235 9.30 4.18 0.71
C SER A 235 8.10 4.61 1.56
N ALA A 236 7.07 3.75 1.66
CA ALA A 236 5.96 3.86 2.60
C ALA A 236 5.31 2.49 2.82
N CYS A 237 4.89 2.21 4.06
CA CYS A 237 4.25 0.95 4.43
C CYS A 237 2.96 1.17 5.24
N GLY A 238 1.82 0.98 4.60
CA GLY A 238 0.51 1.19 5.24
C GLY A 238 0.19 0.16 6.32
N SER A 239 0.49 -1.12 6.08
CA SER A 239 0.28 -2.19 7.07
C SER A 239 1.25 -2.06 8.25
N GLY A 240 2.49 -1.64 7.98
CA GLY A 240 3.47 -1.34 9.02
C GLY A 240 3.05 -0.14 9.88
N ALA A 241 2.53 0.92 9.27
CA ALA A 241 1.98 2.06 10.00
C ALA A 241 0.80 1.65 10.89
N LEU A 242 -0.11 0.80 10.37
CA LEU A 242 -1.20 0.24 11.16
C LEU A 242 -0.69 -0.61 12.35
N ALA A 243 0.27 -1.51 12.10
CA ALA A 243 0.86 -2.34 13.15
C ALA A 243 1.52 -1.51 14.25
N LEU A 244 2.27 -0.46 13.87
CA LEU A 244 2.89 0.46 14.80
C LEU A 244 1.84 1.23 15.61
N ALA A 245 0.81 1.77 14.97
CA ALA A 245 -0.29 2.47 15.65
C ALA A 245 -1.01 1.57 16.66
N LEU A 246 -1.31 0.33 16.29
CA LEU A 246 -1.95 -0.66 17.19
C LEU A 246 -1.07 -0.96 18.40
N SER A 247 0.22 -1.21 18.20
CA SER A 247 1.17 -1.45 19.28
C SER A 247 1.28 -0.24 20.23
N ARG A 248 1.33 0.97 19.68
CA ARG A 248 1.44 2.21 20.46
C ARG A 248 0.14 2.57 21.19
N ALA A 249 -1.01 2.25 20.61
CA ALA A 249 -2.30 2.49 21.24
C ALA A 249 -2.47 1.73 22.56
N GLN A 250 -1.89 0.52 22.68
CA GLN A 250 -1.91 -0.26 23.93
C GLN A 250 -1.18 0.43 25.08
N THR A 251 -0.12 1.18 24.78
CA THR A 251 0.73 1.82 25.80
C THR A 251 0.40 3.29 26.03
N ALA A 252 0.02 4.02 24.99
CA ALA A 252 -0.19 5.47 25.03
C ALA A 252 -1.67 5.89 25.15
N GLY A 253 -2.62 4.96 24.95
CA GLY A 253 -4.05 5.28 24.93
C GLY A 253 -4.50 6.18 23.77
N ALA A 254 -3.58 6.61 22.90
CA ALA A 254 -3.87 7.45 21.75
C ALA A 254 -4.59 6.62 20.66
N LYS A 255 -5.51 7.27 19.94
CA LYS A 255 -6.30 6.64 18.86
C LYS A 255 -5.97 7.19 17.48
N SER A 256 -5.11 8.18 17.37
CA SER A 256 -4.68 8.78 16.11
C SER A 256 -3.17 8.97 16.12
N PHE A 257 -2.54 8.60 15.00
CA PHE A 257 -1.10 8.63 14.82
C PHE A 257 -0.78 9.17 13.43
N SER A 258 0.17 10.10 13.34
CA SER A 258 0.77 10.52 12.07
C SER A 258 2.19 9.97 12.03
N ILE A 259 2.45 9.07 11.08
CA ILE A 259 3.69 8.29 11.02
C ILE A 259 4.44 8.65 9.75
N MET A 260 5.57 9.35 9.91
CA MET A 260 6.43 9.74 8.81
C MET A 260 7.04 8.51 8.15
N GLN A 261 6.94 8.46 6.84
CA GLN A 261 7.48 7.40 6.01
C GLN A 261 8.84 7.80 5.41
N PRO A 262 9.68 6.86 4.95
CA PRO A 262 10.94 7.18 4.27
C PRO A 262 10.79 8.12 3.08
N SER A 263 9.64 8.09 2.40
CA SER A 263 9.30 9.02 1.30
C SER A 263 9.22 10.50 1.72
N GLY A 264 9.21 10.80 3.03
CA GLY A 264 8.94 12.15 3.55
C GLY A 264 7.45 12.50 3.65
N SER A 265 6.53 11.59 3.28
CA SER A 265 5.09 11.79 3.43
C SER A 265 4.57 11.06 4.67
N PRO A 266 3.70 11.65 5.49
CA PRO A 266 3.08 10.95 6.60
C PRO A 266 1.95 10.03 6.11
N LEU A 267 1.74 8.92 6.83
CA LEU A 267 0.50 8.16 6.83
C LEU A 267 -0.23 8.39 8.14
N ASP A 268 -1.49 8.79 8.05
CA ASP A 268 -2.34 9.05 9.20
C ASP A 268 -3.15 7.80 9.54
N VAL A 269 -2.96 7.26 10.73
CA VAL A 269 -3.67 6.08 11.22
C VAL A 269 -4.64 6.49 12.31
N ARG A 270 -5.89 6.10 12.18
CA ARG A 270 -6.96 6.35 13.16
C ARG A 270 -7.59 5.03 13.58
N LEU A 271 -7.63 4.80 14.89
CA LEU A 271 -8.30 3.66 15.51
C LEU A 271 -9.64 4.12 16.12
N PHE A 272 -10.72 3.42 15.83
CA PHE A 272 -12.06 3.81 16.28
C PHE A 272 -12.97 2.58 16.38
N SER A 273 -14.18 2.77 16.89
CA SER A 273 -15.22 1.75 16.90
C SER A 273 -16.43 2.23 16.09
N GLU A 274 -17.00 1.35 15.30
CA GLU A 274 -18.23 1.58 14.54
C GLU A 274 -19.19 0.41 14.78
N GLY A 275 -20.36 0.70 15.39
CA GLY A 275 -21.34 -0.35 15.74
C GLY A 275 -20.80 -1.43 16.70
N GLY A 276 -19.84 -1.09 17.58
CA GLY A 276 -19.21 -2.04 18.49
C GLY A 276 -18.05 -2.83 17.89
N VAL A 277 -17.76 -2.64 16.60
CA VAL A 277 -16.65 -3.31 15.88
C VAL A 277 -15.42 -2.42 15.89
N SER A 278 -14.26 -3.01 16.16
CA SER A 278 -12.98 -2.31 16.08
C SER A 278 -12.61 -2.02 14.63
N MET A 279 -12.27 -0.78 14.35
CA MET A 279 -11.95 -0.29 13.00
C MET A 279 -10.62 0.45 12.99
N ALA A 280 -9.95 0.44 11.84
CA ALA A 280 -8.82 1.33 11.58
C ALA A 280 -8.99 2.04 10.24
N GLY A 281 -8.60 3.32 10.19
CA GLY A 281 -8.46 4.08 8.96
C GLY A 281 -6.99 4.39 8.72
N VAL A 282 -6.48 4.14 7.52
CA VAL A 282 -5.12 4.53 7.09
C VAL A 282 -5.27 5.48 5.91
N ASP A 283 -4.96 6.74 6.13
CA ASP A 283 -5.14 7.84 5.18
C ASP A 283 -3.80 8.39 4.69
N GLY A 284 -3.76 8.85 3.45
CA GLY A 284 -2.58 9.52 2.91
C GLY A 284 -2.69 9.78 1.41
N PRO A 285 -1.71 10.49 0.82
CA PRO A 285 -1.71 10.85 -0.59
C PRO A 285 -1.58 9.62 -1.48
N VAL A 286 -2.14 9.70 -2.68
CA VAL A 286 -1.99 8.73 -3.77
C VAL A 286 -1.88 9.49 -5.08
N SER A 287 -0.86 9.19 -5.87
CA SER A 287 -0.71 9.79 -7.20
C SER A 287 -0.58 8.72 -8.29
N LEU A 288 -1.10 9.04 -9.48
CA LEU A 288 -0.86 8.27 -10.69
C LEU A 288 0.49 8.71 -11.28
N VAL A 289 1.41 7.76 -11.44
CA VAL A 289 2.77 8.01 -11.96
C VAL A 289 2.83 7.75 -13.47
N ALA A 290 2.28 6.60 -13.91
CA ALA A 290 2.30 6.21 -15.32
C ALA A 290 1.18 5.23 -15.65
N LYS A 291 0.79 5.19 -16.93
CA LYS A 291 -0.06 4.15 -17.52
C LYS A 291 0.57 3.72 -18.85
N GLY A 292 0.41 2.46 -19.21
CA GLY A 292 0.93 1.97 -20.48
C GLY A 292 0.69 0.50 -20.72
N GLN A 293 1.47 -0.04 -21.66
CA GLN A 293 1.55 -1.46 -21.98
C GLN A 293 2.97 -1.93 -21.74
N VAL A 294 3.12 -3.11 -21.16
CA VAL A 294 4.43 -3.74 -20.94
C VAL A 294 4.50 -5.07 -21.67
N TRP A 295 5.65 -5.36 -22.27
CA TRP A 295 6.00 -6.66 -22.84
C TRP A 295 6.72 -7.47 -21.76
N LEU A 296 6.14 -8.60 -21.36
CA LEU A 296 6.74 -9.51 -20.40
C LEU A 296 7.00 -10.84 -21.10
N PRO A 297 8.25 -11.32 -21.19
CA PRO A 297 8.64 -12.51 -21.96
C PRO A 297 7.86 -13.78 -21.58
N ASP A 298 7.54 -13.95 -20.29
CA ASP A 298 6.88 -15.15 -19.76
C ASP A 298 5.35 -15.18 -19.99
N MET A 299 4.80 -14.29 -20.82
CA MET A 299 3.39 -14.37 -21.21
C MET A 299 3.12 -15.41 -22.31
N THR A 300 4.15 -16.00 -22.87
CA THR A 300 4.04 -17.11 -23.84
C THR A 300 4.35 -18.42 -23.12
N ASP A 301 3.34 -19.20 -22.84
CA ASP A 301 3.47 -20.65 -22.58
C ASP A 301 3.63 -21.39 -23.88
#